data_da8185a120a5832b930a3a8072069d9b
#
_entry.id   da8185a120a5832b930a3a8072069d9b
#
_cell.length_a   1.000
_cell.length_b   1.000
_cell.length_c   1.000
_cell.angle_alpha   90.00
_cell.angle_beta   90.00
_cell.angle_gamma   90.00
#
_symmetry.space_group_name_H-M   'P 1'
#
loop_
_entity.id
_entity.type
_entity.pdbx_description
1 polymer ?
#
loop_
_entity_poly.entity_id
_entity_poly.type
_entity_poly.pdbx_seq_one_letter_code
_entity_poly.pdbx_strand_id
1 'polypeptide(L)'
;MRIAKDNVDVRMEIPGAVIRQRTDFGDASGFGTISVEYFTLAAGVDTTPLFQGLEGNLCQCPHWGFVVRGQLTTTDAKGAKETVNQNDLFYWPPGHNVMVDADAEIVMFSPQREHSHVIDHMIEKAKG
;
A
#
# COMPACT_ATOMS: atom_id res chain seq x y z
N MET A 1 6.71 1.49 -21.84
CA MET A 1 6.05 2.52 -21.02
C MET A 1 6.77 2.65 -19.68
N ARG A 2 6.96 3.84 -19.20
CA ARG A 2 7.62 4.10 -17.91
C ARG A 2 7.02 5.34 -17.26
N ILE A 3 7.17 5.46 -15.95
CA ILE A 3 6.83 6.67 -15.22
C ILE A 3 7.87 6.90 -14.12
N ALA A 4 8.31 8.14 -13.95
CA ALA A 4 9.18 8.50 -12.85
C ALA A 4 8.36 8.58 -11.55
N LYS A 5 8.97 8.24 -10.42
CA LYS A 5 8.33 8.30 -9.10
C LYS A 5 7.58 9.62 -8.89
N ASP A 6 8.23 10.74 -9.17
CA ASP A 6 7.65 12.06 -8.89
C ASP A 6 6.48 12.41 -9.81
N ASN A 7 6.27 11.65 -10.88
CA ASN A 7 5.14 11.82 -11.80
C ASN A 7 3.98 10.86 -11.50
N VAL A 8 4.14 9.96 -10.53
CA VAL A 8 3.04 9.11 -10.08
C VAL A 8 2.09 9.96 -9.23
N ASP A 9 0.81 9.90 -9.52
CA ASP A 9 -0.20 10.77 -8.91
C ASP A 9 -0.23 10.61 -7.39
N VAL A 10 -0.18 11.73 -6.65
CA VAL A 10 -0.37 11.71 -5.20
C VAL A 10 -1.86 11.55 -4.91
N ARG A 11 -2.22 10.43 -4.28
CA ARG A 11 -3.61 10.14 -3.89
C ARG A 11 -3.90 10.62 -2.48
N MET A 12 -2.93 10.51 -1.60
CA MET A 12 -3.08 10.92 -0.20
C MET A 12 -1.73 11.44 0.30
N GLU A 13 -1.79 12.57 1.00
CA GLU A 13 -0.63 13.11 1.71
C GLU A 13 -1.10 13.57 3.09
N ILE A 14 -0.59 12.91 4.11
CA ILE A 14 -0.86 13.22 5.51
C ILE A 14 0.48 13.24 6.25
N PRO A 15 0.54 13.78 7.49
CA PRO A 15 1.79 13.70 8.25
C PRO A 15 2.31 12.25 8.32
N GLY A 16 3.52 12.05 7.82
CA GLY A 16 4.18 10.75 7.83
C GLY A 16 3.85 9.82 6.66
N ALA A 17 2.94 10.19 5.74
CA ALA A 17 2.62 9.29 4.63
C ALA A 17 2.34 10.06 3.33
N VAL A 18 3.00 9.66 2.26
CA VAL A 18 2.70 10.09 0.89
C VAL A 18 2.38 8.83 0.09
N ILE A 19 1.16 8.74 -0.40
CA ILE A 19 0.63 7.59 -1.13
C ILE A 19 0.45 7.98 -2.58
N ARG A 20 1.24 7.39 -3.46
CA ARG A 20 1.19 7.62 -4.90
C ARG A 20 0.65 6.40 -5.61
N GLN A 21 -0.23 6.60 -6.58
CA GLN A 21 -0.82 5.51 -7.37
C GLN A 21 -1.09 5.99 -8.78
N ARG A 22 -0.67 5.20 -9.77
CA ARG A 22 -1.07 5.36 -11.18
C ARG A 22 -1.87 4.13 -11.60
N THR A 23 -3.13 4.34 -11.97
CA THR A 23 -3.98 3.31 -12.56
C THR A 23 -3.78 3.25 -14.08
N ASP A 24 -4.26 2.19 -14.71
CA ASP A 24 -4.19 1.99 -16.15
C ASP A 24 -2.75 2.05 -16.69
N PHE A 25 -1.82 1.51 -15.92
CA PHE A 25 -0.41 1.50 -16.29
C PHE A 25 -0.13 0.27 -17.18
N GLY A 26 -0.40 0.44 -18.45
CA GLY A 26 -0.29 -0.60 -19.46
C GLY A 26 -1.63 -1.25 -19.78
N ASP A 27 -1.82 -1.59 -21.04
CA ASP A 27 -3.02 -2.29 -21.51
C ASP A 27 -2.70 -3.77 -21.70
N ALA A 28 -3.03 -4.55 -20.69
CA ALA A 28 -2.89 -6.01 -20.72
C ALA A 28 -4.19 -6.66 -20.26
N SER A 29 -5.30 -6.24 -20.85
CA SER A 29 -6.66 -6.59 -20.42
C SER A 29 -6.91 -8.10 -20.34
N GLY A 30 -6.22 -8.91 -21.14
CA GLY A 30 -6.31 -10.37 -21.06
C GLY A 30 -5.67 -10.97 -19.81
N PHE A 31 -4.91 -10.15 -19.04
CA PHE A 31 -4.18 -10.59 -17.84
C PHE A 31 -4.63 -9.83 -16.58
N GLY A 32 -5.60 -8.92 -16.70
CA GLY A 32 -6.06 -8.06 -15.62
C GLY A 32 -5.46 -6.66 -15.67
N THR A 33 -5.92 -5.79 -14.79
CA THR A 33 -5.45 -4.41 -14.70
C THR A 33 -4.81 -4.17 -13.33
N ILE A 34 -3.62 -3.59 -13.34
CA ILE A 34 -2.89 -3.28 -12.10
C ILE A 34 -2.55 -1.79 -12.04
N SER A 35 -2.48 -1.27 -10.81
CA SER A 35 -1.86 0.02 -10.56
C SER A 35 -0.41 -0.15 -10.14
N VAL A 36 0.41 0.85 -10.45
CA VAL A 36 1.76 0.96 -9.90
C VAL A 36 1.74 2.02 -8.81
N GLU A 37 2.43 1.73 -7.70
CA GLU A 37 2.31 2.53 -6.50
C GLU A 37 3.66 2.77 -5.86
N TYR A 38 3.82 3.96 -5.29
CA TYR A 38 5.02 4.32 -4.55
C TYR A 38 4.60 5.00 -3.26
N PHE A 39 4.91 4.37 -2.12
CA PHE A 39 4.56 4.88 -0.81
C PHE A 39 5.81 5.32 -0.06
N THR A 40 5.76 6.52 0.49
CA THR A 40 6.78 7.05 1.39
C THR A 40 6.15 7.19 2.76
N LEU A 41 6.68 6.47 3.75
CA LEU A 41 6.06 6.27 5.04
C LEU A 41 7.06 6.51 6.16
N ALA A 42 6.68 7.29 7.16
CA ALA A 42 7.52 7.52 8.33
C ALA A 42 7.36 6.41 9.35
N ALA A 43 8.40 6.16 10.13
CA ALA A 43 8.35 5.26 11.26
C ALA A 43 7.20 5.61 12.19
N GLY A 44 6.49 4.61 12.69
CA GLY A 44 5.34 4.79 13.57
C GLY A 44 3.99 4.90 12.86
N VAL A 45 3.97 5.02 11.53
CA VAL A 45 2.70 4.96 10.79
C VAL A 45 2.09 3.59 10.98
N ASP A 46 0.81 3.58 11.35
CA ASP A 46 0.01 2.39 11.59
C ASP A 46 -1.28 2.53 10.81
N THR A 47 -1.57 1.57 9.95
CA THR A 47 -2.76 1.63 9.11
C THR A 47 -4.04 1.26 9.84
N THR A 48 -3.96 0.76 11.06
CA THR A 48 -5.13 0.29 11.82
C THR A 48 -6.28 1.32 11.83
N PRO A 49 -6.06 2.60 12.17
CA PRO A 49 -7.18 3.56 12.16
C PRO A 49 -7.70 3.85 10.75
N LEU A 50 -6.86 3.73 9.72
CA LEU A 50 -7.25 4.00 8.34
C LEU A 50 -8.06 2.86 7.74
N PHE A 51 -7.94 1.65 8.28
CA PHE A 51 -8.65 0.47 7.79
C PHE A 51 -9.95 0.18 8.55
N GLN A 52 -10.27 0.97 9.56
CA GLN A 52 -11.55 0.84 10.28
C GLN A 52 -12.71 1.00 9.31
N GLY A 53 -13.63 0.03 9.30
CA GLY A 53 -14.79 0.00 8.42
C GLY A 53 -14.62 -0.82 7.16
N LEU A 54 -13.38 -1.19 6.80
CA LEU A 54 -13.16 -2.21 5.78
C LEU A 54 -13.50 -3.59 6.35
N GLU A 55 -13.69 -4.57 5.48
CA GLU A 55 -13.97 -5.95 5.91
C GLU A 55 -12.90 -6.43 6.89
N GLY A 56 -13.33 -6.84 8.07
CA GLY A 56 -12.42 -7.27 9.13
C GLY A 56 -11.51 -6.16 9.66
N ASN A 57 -11.74 -4.91 9.27
CA ASN A 57 -10.89 -3.75 9.57
C ASN A 57 -9.46 -3.94 9.05
N LEU A 58 -9.33 -4.61 7.92
CA LEU A 58 -8.06 -4.93 7.26
C LEU A 58 -8.12 -4.55 5.78
N CYS A 59 -6.95 -4.39 5.17
CA CYS A 59 -6.86 -4.25 3.72
C CYS A 59 -7.11 -5.62 3.08
N GLN A 60 -8.13 -5.74 2.25
CA GLN A 60 -8.47 -6.99 1.56
C GLN A 60 -7.87 -7.06 0.15
N CYS A 61 -7.08 -6.07 -0.24
CA CYS A 61 -6.41 -6.06 -1.53
C CYS A 61 -5.03 -6.73 -1.41
N PRO A 62 -4.69 -7.68 -2.28
CA PRO A 62 -3.33 -8.22 -2.31
C PRO A 62 -2.35 -7.23 -2.93
N HIS A 63 -1.09 -7.30 -2.51
CA HIS A 63 -0.01 -6.49 -3.06
C HIS A 63 1.23 -7.33 -3.30
N TRP A 64 1.90 -7.06 -4.42
CA TRP A 64 3.24 -7.55 -4.71
C TRP A 64 4.16 -6.35 -4.75
N GLY A 65 5.31 -6.44 -4.12
CA GLY A 65 6.15 -5.25 -4.05
C GLY A 65 7.60 -5.50 -3.71
N PHE A 66 8.29 -4.37 -3.53
CA PHE A 66 9.72 -4.32 -3.24
C PHE A 66 9.96 -3.19 -2.23
N VAL A 67 10.73 -3.48 -1.19
CA VAL A 67 11.11 -2.48 -0.18
C VAL A 67 12.37 -1.76 -0.66
N VAL A 68 12.21 -0.48 -1.02
CA VAL A 68 13.33 0.37 -1.45
C VAL A 68 14.23 0.69 -0.27
N ARG A 69 13.63 1.03 0.88
CA ARG A 69 14.34 1.25 2.15
C ARG A 69 13.39 1.08 3.32
N GLY A 70 13.95 0.84 4.50
CA GLY A 70 13.19 0.82 5.74
C GLY A 70 12.75 -0.58 6.15
N GLN A 71 11.77 -0.61 7.05
CA GLN A 71 11.23 -1.85 7.60
C GLN A 71 9.75 -1.69 7.91
N LEU A 72 8.95 -2.69 7.52
CA LEU A 72 7.51 -2.72 7.75
C LEU A 72 7.12 -4.10 8.26
N THR A 73 6.11 -4.15 9.13
CA THR A 73 5.55 -5.40 9.64
C THR A 73 4.06 -5.46 9.33
N THR A 74 3.62 -6.54 8.70
CA THR A 74 2.20 -6.81 8.49
C THR A 74 1.68 -7.73 9.58
N THR A 75 0.40 -7.59 9.89
CA THR A 75 -0.31 -8.48 10.79
C THR A 75 -1.58 -8.93 10.08
N ASP A 76 -1.84 -10.23 10.06
CA ASP A 76 -3.05 -10.79 9.45
C ASP A 76 -4.20 -10.90 10.46
N ALA A 77 -5.36 -11.42 9.99
CA ALA A 77 -6.56 -11.55 10.82
C ALA A 77 -6.38 -12.49 12.02
N LYS A 78 -5.40 -13.37 11.98
CA LYS A 78 -5.10 -14.32 13.06
C LYS A 78 -3.99 -13.83 13.98
N GLY A 79 -3.45 -12.63 13.70
CA GLY A 79 -2.37 -12.06 14.48
C GLY A 79 -0.97 -12.51 14.05
N ALA A 80 -0.86 -13.27 12.96
CA ALA A 80 0.45 -13.65 12.43
C ALA A 80 1.14 -12.44 11.81
N LYS A 81 2.43 -12.30 12.10
CA LYS A 81 3.22 -11.15 11.67
C LYS A 81 4.31 -11.57 10.70
N GLU A 82 4.58 -10.68 9.73
CA GLU A 82 5.71 -10.80 8.81
C GLU A 82 6.40 -9.46 8.70
N THR A 83 7.72 -9.45 8.87
CA THR A 83 8.52 -8.24 8.72
C THR A 83 9.27 -8.29 7.41
N VAL A 84 9.20 -7.19 6.65
CA VAL A 84 9.94 -7.02 5.40
C VAL A 84 10.96 -5.89 5.57
N ASN A 85 12.15 -6.08 5.00
CA ASN A 85 13.30 -5.19 5.14
C ASN A 85 13.74 -4.65 3.79
N GLN A 86 14.64 -3.65 3.82
CA GLN A 86 15.24 -3.10 2.62
C GLN A 86 15.72 -4.20 1.68
N ASN A 87 15.38 -4.05 0.41
CA ASN A 87 15.70 -4.97 -0.69
C ASN A 87 14.92 -6.28 -0.69
N ASP A 88 13.95 -6.45 0.21
CA ASP A 88 13.06 -7.61 0.14
C ASP A 88 12.00 -7.44 -0.94
N LEU A 89 11.72 -8.53 -1.64
CA LEU A 89 10.50 -8.71 -2.41
C LEU A 89 9.42 -9.22 -1.46
N PHE A 90 8.20 -8.77 -1.62
CA PHE A 90 7.13 -9.23 -0.73
C PHE A 90 5.83 -9.50 -1.48
N TYR A 91 5.01 -10.34 -0.88
CA TYR A 91 3.62 -10.50 -1.21
C TYR A 91 2.79 -10.35 0.06
N TRP A 92 1.87 -9.40 0.06
CA TRP A 92 0.91 -9.21 1.14
C TRP A 92 -0.45 -9.72 0.69
N PRO A 93 -0.94 -10.84 1.27
CA PRO A 93 -2.24 -11.39 0.90
C PRO A 93 -3.39 -10.52 1.42
N PRO A 94 -4.62 -10.72 0.91
CA PRO A 94 -5.79 -10.07 1.50
C PRO A 94 -5.89 -10.31 3.00
N GLY A 95 -6.33 -9.30 3.75
CA GLY A 95 -6.53 -9.42 5.19
C GLY A 95 -5.28 -9.05 6.00
N HIS A 96 -4.68 -7.90 5.72
CA HIS A 96 -3.52 -7.42 6.45
C HIS A 96 -3.70 -5.97 6.91
N ASN A 97 -2.94 -5.61 7.95
CA ASN A 97 -2.63 -4.22 8.23
C ASN A 97 -1.11 -4.04 8.26
N VAL A 98 -0.64 -2.81 8.32
CA VAL A 98 0.78 -2.48 8.22
C VAL A 98 1.20 -1.53 9.34
N MET A 99 2.32 -1.85 9.97
CA MET A 99 3.04 -0.96 10.88
C MET A 99 4.39 -0.65 10.26
N VAL A 100 4.75 0.62 10.22
CA VAL A 100 6.04 1.07 9.71
C VAL A 100 7.03 1.14 10.88
N ASP A 101 8.03 0.25 10.86
CA ASP A 101 9.00 0.13 11.95
C ASP A 101 10.15 1.12 11.82
N ALA A 102 10.56 1.42 10.59
CA ALA A 102 11.58 2.41 10.26
C ALA A 102 11.14 3.15 9.00
N ASP A 103 11.53 4.42 8.85
CA ASP A 103 11.18 5.23 7.67
C ASP A 103 11.36 4.40 6.42
N ALA A 104 10.30 4.28 5.63
CA ALA A 104 10.23 3.32 4.55
C ALA A 104 9.79 3.95 3.22
N GLU A 105 10.27 3.36 2.14
CA GLU A 105 9.75 3.58 0.79
C GLU A 105 9.52 2.22 0.17
N ILE A 106 8.34 2.02 -0.39
CA ILE A 106 7.97 0.76 -1.03
C ILE A 106 7.38 1.02 -2.41
N VAL A 107 7.64 0.09 -3.32
CA VAL A 107 6.99 0.00 -4.63
C VAL A 107 6.03 -1.17 -4.58
N MET A 108 4.80 -0.95 -5.01
CA MET A 108 3.79 -2.01 -5.05
C MET A 108 3.09 -2.07 -6.39
N PHE A 109 2.61 -3.26 -6.70
CA PHE A 109 1.75 -3.54 -7.84
C PHE A 109 0.51 -4.21 -7.28
N SER A 110 -0.66 -3.66 -7.59
CA SER A 110 -1.91 -4.07 -6.95
C SER A 110 -3.03 -4.15 -7.98
N PRO A 111 -4.03 -5.03 -7.79
CA PRO A 111 -5.27 -4.94 -8.55
C PRO A 111 -5.85 -3.55 -8.38
N GLN A 112 -5.94 -2.78 -9.48
CA GLN A 112 -6.18 -1.34 -9.37
C GLN A 112 -7.55 -0.99 -8.80
N ARG A 113 -8.59 -1.71 -9.18
CA ARG A 113 -9.95 -1.45 -8.70
C ARG A 113 -10.04 -1.64 -7.20
N GLU A 114 -9.55 -2.76 -6.71
CA GLU A 114 -9.61 -3.14 -5.31
C GLU A 114 -8.76 -2.20 -4.46
N HIS A 115 -7.57 -1.85 -4.91
CA HIS A 115 -6.72 -0.95 -4.14
C HIS A 115 -7.17 0.50 -4.21
N SER A 116 -7.73 0.94 -5.34
CA SER A 116 -8.34 2.27 -5.42
C SER A 116 -9.45 2.43 -4.39
N HIS A 117 -10.27 1.38 -4.20
CA HIS A 117 -11.31 1.37 -3.18
C HIS A 117 -10.72 1.51 -1.76
N VAL A 118 -9.65 0.78 -1.46
CA VAL A 118 -8.98 0.88 -0.15
C VAL A 118 -8.40 2.28 0.05
N ILE A 119 -7.71 2.83 -0.96
CA ILE A 119 -7.13 4.18 -0.88
C ILE A 119 -8.21 5.23 -0.68
N ASP A 120 -9.33 5.14 -1.40
CA ASP A 120 -10.46 6.06 -1.23
C ASP A 120 -10.99 6.02 0.21
N HIS A 121 -11.09 4.81 0.77
CA HIS A 121 -11.50 4.63 2.17
C HIS A 121 -10.51 5.27 3.14
N MET A 122 -9.20 5.07 2.90
CA MET A 122 -8.15 5.67 3.73
C MET A 122 -8.22 7.20 3.71
N ILE A 123 -8.46 7.78 2.53
CA ILE A 123 -8.60 9.23 2.37
C ILE A 123 -9.78 9.75 3.22
N GLU A 124 -10.91 9.07 3.17
CA GLU A 124 -12.08 9.47 3.98
C GLU A 124 -11.79 9.33 5.49
N LYS A 125 -11.12 8.27 5.90
CA LYS A 125 -10.74 8.09 7.31
C LYS A 125 -9.73 9.15 7.77
N ALA A 126 -8.81 9.55 6.92
CA ALA A 126 -7.82 10.58 7.24
C ALA A 126 -8.44 11.96 7.43
N LYS A 127 -9.62 12.21 6.89
CA LYS A 127 -10.34 13.47 7.09
C LYS A 127 -10.97 13.56 8.47
N GLY A 128 -10.96 12.48 9.19
CA GLY A 128 -11.43 12.44 10.54
C GLY A 128 -12.72 11.99 10.87
#